data_d997192ae10e7c567673690b6c868b8b
#
_entry.id   d997192ae10e7c567673690b6c868b8b
#
_cell.length_a   1.000
_cell.length_b   1.000
_cell.length_c   1.000
_cell.angle_alpha   90.00
_cell.angle_beta   90.00
_cell.angle_gamma   90.00
#
_symmetry.space_group_name_H-M   'P 1'
#
loop_
_entity.id
_entity.type
_entity.pdbx_description
1 polymer ?
#
loop_
_entity_poly.entity_id
_entity_poly.type
_entity_poly.pdbx_seq_one_letter_code
_entity_poly.pdbx_strand_id
1 'polypeptide(L)'
;WVASRMDLRQLRLENRQTPKAYFKGLNYLLNEQQDQAIDAFIEAVQHDPDTSELHFALGNLFRRRGEYERAVRVHQHLLSRGDLSQADRDRAQHALALDYLKAGLLDRAEDALSKLEGTAHEAQAHLALLSIYERSRDWAKASVIAQKLSNSGQGSFQGRLAHYLCEEAESLDVAQHTDQVVALLKQATEAAPNNARARIALAKTYEQTGRASEAYATLENLATQVPASLPLLAPKLAALAQTLHCAPKAIALLETSYAKTASLDVLNAIVTLRKAQGETNTGGLFAKHLEREPSLVAATQWIANEKFEHEEFHPQVQRALERAAKPLQRYRCAACGFEASQHFW
;
A
#
# COMPACT_ATOMS: atom_id res chain seq x y z
N TRP A 1 11.04 -20.11 69.22
CA TRP A 1 10.67 -18.65 69.33
C TRP A 1 11.74 -17.78 68.63
N VAL A 2 13.04 -18.09 68.76
CA VAL A 2 14.13 -17.32 68.13
C VAL A 2 14.18 -17.56 66.61
N ALA A 3 13.97 -18.80 66.12
CA ALA A 3 13.91 -19.13 64.70
C ALA A 3 12.77 -18.39 63.96
N SER A 4 11.59 -18.32 64.58
CA SER A 4 10.43 -17.61 63.98
C SER A 4 10.63 -16.09 63.86
N ARG A 5 11.46 -15.46 64.72
CA ARG A 5 11.79 -14.05 64.65
C ARG A 5 12.86 -13.72 63.63
N MET A 6 13.78 -14.65 63.37
CA MET A 6 14.78 -14.52 62.28
C MET A 6 14.13 -14.62 60.91
N ASP A 7 13.22 -15.56 60.68
CA ASP A 7 12.47 -15.69 59.44
C ASP A 7 11.64 -14.44 59.10
N LEU A 8 10.94 -13.85 60.07
CA LEU A 8 10.17 -12.62 59.89
C LEU A 8 11.03 -11.38 59.62
N ARG A 9 12.27 -11.36 60.13
CA ARG A 9 13.21 -10.27 59.83
C ARG A 9 13.85 -10.45 58.44
N GLN A 10 14.19 -11.66 58.06
CA GLN A 10 14.69 -11.99 56.71
C GLN A 10 13.62 -11.69 55.67
N LEU A 11 12.39 -12.16 55.83
CA LEU A 11 11.24 -11.86 54.96
C LEU A 11 10.97 -10.37 54.85
N ARG A 12 11.14 -9.57 55.94
CA ARG A 12 10.99 -8.12 55.91
C ARG A 12 12.15 -7.40 55.22
N LEU A 13 13.34 -7.96 55.23
CA LEU A 13 14.52 -7.42 54.54
C LEU A 13 14.47 -7.73 53.05
N GLU A 14 14.07 -8.96 52.70
CA GLU A 14 13.88 -9.38 51.30
C GLU A 14 12.75 -8.57 50.65
N ASN A 15 11.61 -8.39 51.31
CA ASN A 15 10.49 -7.59 50.79
C ASN A 15 10.80 -6.06 50.68
N ARG A 16 11.92 -5.56 51.26
CA ARG A 16 12.37 -4.17 51.12
C ARG A 16 13.41 -3.98 50.00
N GLN A 17 14.03 -5.05 49.49
CA GLN A 17 15.09 -4.94 48.46
C GLN A 17 14.51 -4.94 47.05
N THR A 18 13.48 -5.72 46.80
CA THR A 18 12.79 -5.82 45.49
C THR A 18 12.30 -4.48 44.95
N PRO A 19 11.60 -3.65 45.76
CA PRO A 19 11.19 -2.31 45.31
C PRO A 19 12.38 -1.40 44.95
N LYS A 20 13.52 -1.52 45.68
CA LYS A 20 14.68 -0.66 45.43
C LYS A 20 15.38 -1.00 44.10
N ALA A 21 15.60 -2.25 43.81
CA ALA A 21 16.22 -2.69 42.53
C ALA A 21 15.33 -2.30 41.34
N TYR A 22 14.00 -2.45 41.47
CA TYR A 22 13.04 -2.03 40.46
C TYR A 22 13.10 -0.51 40.20
N PHE A 23 13.00 0.31 41.25
CA PHE A 23 13.10 1.77 41.12
C PHE A 23 14.47 2.24 40.62
N LYS A 24 15.54 1.54 40.97
CA LYS A 24 16.89 1.77 40.43
C LYS A 24 16.92 1.50 38.92
N GLY A 25 16.32 0.39 38.47
CA GLY A 25 16.18 0.05 37.06
C GLY A 25 15.38 1.12 36.28
N LEU A 26 14.25 1.55 36.81
CA LEU A 26 13.44 2.64 36.23
C LEU A 26 14.21 3.96 36.13
N ASN A 27 14.99 4.31 37.16
CA ASN A 27 15.79 5.54 37.17
C ASN A 27 16.90 5.50 36.10
N TYR A 28 17.58 4.35 35.94
CA TYR A 28 18.53 4.16 34.85
C TYR A 28 17.88 4.26 33.47
N LEU A 29 16.66 3.74 33.33
CA LEU A 29 15.91 3.80 32.10
C LEU A 29 15.51 5.23 31.71
N LEU A 30 15.10 6.04 32.68
CA LEU A 30 14.78 7.46 32.51
C LEU A 30 16.02 8.29 32.13
N ASN A 31 17.20 7.87 32.59
CA ASN A 31 18.49 8.50 32.25
C ASN A 31 19.15 7.89 31.01
N GLU A 32 18.42 7.10 30.20
CA GLU A 32 18.90 6.45 28.97
C GLU A 32 20.10 5.48 29.19
N GLN A 33 20.32 5.06 30.41
CA GLN A 33 21.41 4.16 30.82
C GLN A 33 20.92 2.69 30.72
N GLN A 34 20.80 2.18 29.50
CA GLN A 34 20.16 0.88 29.24
C GLN A 34 20.91 -0.32 29.89
N ASP A 35 22.25 -0.29 29.93
CA ASP A 35 23.06 -1.37 30.50
C ASP A 35 22.84 -1.48 32.01
N GLN A 36 22.92 -0.38 32.71
CA GLN A 36 22.67 -0.33 34.17
C GLN A 36 21.21 -0.66 34.50
N ALA A 37 20.26 -0.30 33.62
CA ALA A 37 18.87 -0.67 33.78
C ALA A 37 18.69 -2.19 33.67
N ILE A 38 19.31 -2.84 32.70
CA ILE A 38 19.29 -4.30 32.53
C ILE A 38 19.83 -5.01 33.77
N ASP A 39 21.02 -4.59 34.26
CA ASP A 39 21.63 -5.19 35.44
C ASP A 39 20.73 -5.05 36.67
N ALA A 40 20.14 -3.87 36.88
CA ALA A 40 19.21 -3.63 37.99
C ALA A 40 17.93 -4.46 37.88
N PHE A 41 17.37 -4.64 36.68
CA PHE A 41 16.19 -5.50 36.49
C PHE A 41 16.52 -6.99 36.62
N ILE A 42 17.71 -7.44 36.21
CA ILE A 42 18.18 -8.82 36.47
C ILE A 42 18.25 -9.06 37.98
N GLU A 43 18.86 -8.12 38.72
CA GLU A 43 18.91 -8.18 40.18
C GLU A 43 17.50 -8.23 40.81
N ALA A 44 16.57 -7.40 40.31
CA ALA A 44 15.18 -7.40 40.78
C ALA A 44 14.45 -8.72 40.51
N VAL A 45 14.61 -9.33 39.34
CA VAL A 45 14.01 -10.64 38.97
C VAL A 45 14.60 -11.77 39.83
N GLN A 46 15.89 -11.72 40.21
CA GLN A 46 16.49 -12.72 41.09
C GLN A 46 15.90 -12.69 42.52
N HIS A 47 15.50 -11.48 42.98
CA HIS A 47 14.90 -11.29 44.29
C HIS A 47 13.38 -11.53 44.31
N ASP A 48 12.71 -11.31 43.19
CA ASP A 48 11.27 -11.51 43.05
C ASP A 48 10.95 -12.08 41.65
N PRO A 49 11.15 -13.40 41.47
CA PRO A 49 10.91 -14.07 40.21
C PRO A 49 9.42 -14.15 39.82
N ASP A 50 8.52 -13.92 40.78
CA ASP A 50 7.09 -14.07 40.56
C ASP A 50 6.44 -12.82 39.96
N THR A 51 7.08 -11.65 40.05
CA THR A 51 6.54 -10.40 39.49
C THR A 51 6.66 -10.37 37.99
N SER A 52 5.52 -10.50 37.28
CA SER A 52 5.44 -10.49 35.80
C SER A 52 5.95 -9.17 35.19
N GLU A 53 5.72 -8.03 35.85
CA GLU A 53 6.14 -6.70 35.38
C GLU A 53 7.66 -6.56 35.24
N LEU A 54 8.44 -7.21 36.12
CA LEU A 54 9.90 -7.22 36.02
C LEU A 54 10.38 -7.94 34.74
N HIS A 55 9.74 -9.06 34.42
CA HIS A 55 10.04 -9.82 33.21
C HIS A 55 9.65 -9.02 31.95
N PHE A 56 8.49 -8.36 31.95
CA PHE A 56 8.10 -7.48 30.83
C PHE A 56 9.11 -6.35 30.63
N ALA A 57 9.52 -5.68 31.71
CA ALA A 57 10.51 -4.62 31.65
C ALA A 57 11.84 -5.11 31.07
N LEU A 58 12.33 -6.23 31.57
CA LEU A 58 13.60 -6.84 31.13
C LEU A 58 13.53 -7.31 29.65
N GLY A 59 12.46 -8.02 29.29
CA GLY A 59 12.28 -8.47 27.91
C GLY A 59 12.19 -7.31 26.89
N ASN A 60 11.46 -6.26 27.26
CA ASN A 60 11.36 -5.05 26.43
C ASN A 60 12.72 -4.33 26.29
N LEU A 61 13.55 -4.30 27.34
CA LEU A 61 14.91 -3.74 27.30
C LEU A 61 15.81 -4.52 26.37
N PHE A 62 15.81 -5.85 26.48
CA PHE A 62 16.56 -6.71 25.57
C PHE A 62 16.16 -6.48 24.10
N ARG A 63 14.84 -6.37 23.82
CA ARG A 63 14.35 -6.06 22.48
C ARG A 63 14.85 -4.70 21.97
N ARG A 64 14.80 -3.65 22.81
CA ARG A 64 15.30 -2.31 22.45
C ARG A 64 16.81 -2.31 22.15
N ARG A 65 17.56 -3.12 22.86
CA ARG A 65 19.02 -3.26 22.67
C ARG A 65 19.37 -4.14 21.46
N GLY A 66 18.41 -4.84 20.86
CA GLY A 66 18.66 -5.77 19.76
C GLY A 66 19.05 -7.19 20.21
N GLU A 67 18.99 -7.47 21.51
CA GLU A 67 19.24 -8.79 22.09
C GLU A 67 17.99 -9.67 22.01
N TYR A 68 17.53 -9.91 20.79
CA TYR A 68 16.23 -10.55 20.53
C TYR A 68 16.10 -11.96 21.12
N GLU A 69 17.17 -12.76 21.08
CA GLU A 69 17.14 -14.10 21.66
C GLU A 69 16.88 -14.09 23.17
N ARG A 70 17.46 -13.12 23.88
CA ARG A 70 17.22 -12.96 25.33
C ARG A 70 15.80 -12.48 25.59
N ALA A 71 15.29 -11.53 24.80
CA ALA A 71 13.90 -11.08 24.90
C ALA A 71 12.92 -12.23 24.70
N VAL A 72 13.11 -13.03 23.63
CA VAL A 72 12.30 -14.24 23.37
C VAL A 72 12.30 -15.20 24.56
N ARG A 73 13.47 -15.52 25.13
CA ARG A 73 13.55 -16.41 26.29
C ARG A 73 12.77 -15.89 27.51
N VAL A 74 12.85 -14.59 27.77
CA VAL A 74 12.13 -13.96 28.88
C VAL A 74 10.62 -14.04 28.68
N HIS A 75 10.11 -13.69 27.50
CA HIS A 75 8.67 -13.72 27.24
C HIS A 75 8.14 -15.17 27.09
N GLN A 76 8.94 -16.11 26.56
CA GLN A 76 8.59 -17.55 26.57
C GLN A 76 8.50 -18.10 28.00
N HIS A 77 9.45 -17.72 28.86
CA HIS A 77 9.41 -18.10 30.27
C HIS A 77 8.13 -17.58 30.94
N LEU A 78 7.75 -16.31 30.72
CA LEU A 78 6.49 -15.80 31.19
C LEU A 78 5.29 -16.66 30.75
N LEU A 79 5.22 -16.98 29.44
CA LEU A 79 4.12 -17.79 28.89
C LEU A 79 4.06 -19.22 29.45
N SER A 80 5.20 -19.78 29.90
CA SER A 80 5.25 -21.11 30.51
C SER A 80 4.71 -21.17 31.93
N ARG A 81 4.54 -20.02 32.58
CA ARG A 81 4.01 -19.91 33.95
C ARG A 81 2.52 -20.23 33.98
N GLY A 82 2.11 -21.03 34.95
CA GLY A 82 0.71 -21.40 35.14
C GLY A 82 -0.15 -20.39 35.91
N ASP A 83 0.51 -19.47 36.62
CA ASP A 83 -0.10 -18.49 37.52
C ASP A 83 -0.42 -17.14 36.85
N LEU A 84 -0.08 -16.95 35.58
CA LEU A 84 -0.38 -15.72 34.84
C LEU A 84 -1.88 -15.49 34.65
N SER A 85 -2.31 -14.26 34.86
CA SER A 85 -3.63 -13.82 34.43
C SER A 85 -3.80 -13.93 32.91
N GLN A 86 -5.02 -14.06 32.41
CA GLN A 86 -5.26 -14.10 30.94
C GLN A 86 -4.75 -12.83 30.27
N ALA A 87 -4.95 -11.67 30.88
CA ALA A 87 -4.48 -10.37 30.37
C ALA A 87 -2.94 -10.32 30.25
N ASP A 88 -2.22 -10.82 31.27
CA ASP A 88 -0.75 -10.89 31.21
C ASP A 88 -0.26 -11.93 30.20
N ARG A 89 -1.00 -13.04 30.05
CA ARG A 89 -0.71 -14.05 29.03
C ARG A 89 -0.84 -13.45 27.63
N ASP A 90 -1.91 -12.74 27.34
CA ASP A 90 -2.13 -12.06 26.06
C ASP A 90 -1.05 -10.99 25.78
N ARG A 91 -0.69 -10.24 26.83
CA ARG A 91 0.40 -9.24 26.78
C ARG A 91 1.77 -9.92 26.51
N ALA A 92 2.05 -11.04 27.18
CA ALA A 92 3.30 -11.79 26.95
C ALA A 92 3.35 -12.39 25.55
N GLN A 93 2.21 -12.91 25.07
CA GLN A 93 2.06 -13.41 23.70
C GLN A 93 2.33 -12.29 22.66
N HIS A 94 1.76 -11.10 22.88
CA HIS A 94 2.01 -9.95 22.04
C HIS A 94 3.48 -9.50 22.09
N ALA A 95 4.09 -9.43 23.28
CA ALA A 95 5.50 -9.08 23.43
C ALA A 95 6.43 -10.08 22.73
N LEU A 96 6.16 -11.38 22.85
CA LEU A 96 6.89 -12.44 22.15
C LEU A 96 6.78 -12.32 20.62
N ALA A 97 5.59 -12.02 20.12
CA ALA A 97 5.37 -11.78 18.70
C ALA A 97 6.22 -10.60 18.17
N LEU A 98 6.29 -9.52 18.94
CA LEU A 98 7.14 -8.37 18.60
C LEU A 98 8.64 -8.70 18.63
N ASP A 99 9.07 -9.58 19.55
CA ASP A 99 10.45 -10.05 19.58
C ASP A 99 10.79 -10.84 18.32
N TYR A 100 9.91 -11.75 17.89
CA TYR A 100 10.09 -12.51 16.65
C TYR A 100 10.13 -11.61 15.42
N LEU A 101 9.25 -10.59 15.37
CA LEU A 101 9.25 -9.59 14.27
C LEU A 101 10.58 -8.85 14.18
N LYS A 102 11.11 -8.40 15.33
CA LYS A 102 12.39 -7.68 15.40
C LYS A 102 13.59 -8.59 15.08
N ALA A 103 13.49 -9.87 15.44
CA ALA A 103 14.47 -10.88 15.08
C ALA A 103 14.41 -11.32 13.61
N GLY A 104 13.39 -10.91 12.85
CA GLY A 104 13.18 -11.33 11.45
C GLY A 104 12.61 -12.75 11.31
N LEU A 105 12.14 -13.36 12.40
CA LEU A 105 11.54 -14.70 12.44
C LEU A 105 10.05 -14.61 12.08
N LEU A 106 9.75 -14.30 10.82
CA LEU A 106 8.41 -13.90 10.37
C LEU A 106 7.37 -15.02 10.59
N ASP A 107 7.71 -16.27 10.33
CA ASP A 107 6.79 -17.42 10.51
C ASP A 107 6.36 -17.56 11.98
N ARG A 108 7.35 -17.44 12.91
CA ARG A 108 7.06 -17.49 14.34
C ARG A 108 6.27 -16.29 14.82
N ALA A 109 6.53 -15.12 14.22
CA ALA A 109 5.77 -13.92 14.53
C ALA A 109 4.31 -14.06 14.07
N GLU A 110 4.06 -14.59 12.86
CA GLU A 110 2.73 -14.89 12.33
C GLU A 110 1.95 -15.82 13.28
N ASP A 111 2.57 -16.95 13.66
CA ASP A 111 1.96 -17.90 14.61
C ASP A 111 1.63 -17.26 15.97
N ALA A 112 2.53 -16.42 16.47
CA ALA A 112 2.33 -15.75 17.75
C ALA A 112 1.25 -14.67 17.69
N LEU A 113 1.16 -13.91 16.60
CA LEU A 113 0.16 -12.88 16.37
C LEU A 113 -1.24 -13.47 16.14
N SER A 114 -1.34 -14.58 15.43
CA SER A 114 -2.62 -15.26 15.16
C SER A 114 -3.33 -15.74 16.44
N LYS A 115 -2.57 -16.04 17.51
CA LYS A 115 -3.13 -16.43 18.82
C LYS A 115 -3.77 -15.26 19.57
N LEU A 116 -3.62 -14.03 19.10
CA LEU A 116 -4.17 -12.83 19.74
C LEU A 116 -5.56 -12.44 19.18
N GLU A 117 -6.14 -13.22 18.29
CA GLU A 117 -7.49 -13.00 17.77
C GLU A 117 -8.51 -13.09 18.93
N GLY A 118 -9.43 -12.14 19.01
CA GLY A 118 -10.40 -12.02 20.09
C GLY A 118 -9.86 -11.43 21.41
N THR A 119 -8.61 -11.02 21.46
CA THR A 119 -8.01 -10.39 22.64
C THR A 119 -7.98 -8.85 22.52
N ALA A 120 -7.62 -8.17 23.62
CA ALA A 120 -7.39 -6.72 23.62
C ALA A 120 -6.25 -6.28 22.67
N HIS A 121 -5.39 -7.20 22.22
CA HIS A 121 -4.26 -6.95 21.33
C HIS A 121 -4.55 -7.28 19.87
N GLU A 122 -5.77 -7.70 19.52
CA GLU A 122 -6.16 -8.13 18.17
C GLU A 122 -5.85 -7.08 17.09
N ALA A 123 -6.24 -5.83 17.32
CA ALA A 123 -6.01 -4.76 16.34
C ALA A 123 -4.53 -4.53 16.05
N GLN A 124 -3.70 -4.57 17.10
CA GLN A 124 -2.24 -4.43 16.98
C GLN A 124 -1.63 -5.65 16.28
N ALA A 125 -2.14 -6.85 16.60
CA ALA A 125 -1.73 -8.08 15.93
C ALA A 125 -2.07 -8.05 14.45
N HIS A 126 -3.27 -7.62 14.07
CA HIS A 126 -3.66 -7.48 12.67
C HIS A 126 -2.79 -6.48 11.91
N LEU A 127 -2.43 -5.32 12.50
CA LEU A 127 -1.51 -4.37 11.87
C LEU A 127 -0.11 -4.97 11.65
N ALA A 128 0.36 -5.74 12.61
CA ALA A 128 1.65 -6.43 12.50
C ALA A 128 1.61 -7.55 11.44
N LEU A 129 0.55 -8.37 11.41
CA LEU A 129 0.32 -9.39 10.37
C LEU A 129 0.26 -8.77 8.98
N LEU A 130 -0.45 -7.66 8.83
CA LEU A 130 -0.53 -6.95 7.56
C LEU A 130 0.87 -6.54 7.04
N SER A 131 1.73 -6.03 7.94
CA SER A 131 3.12 -5.71 7.60
C SER A 131 3.95 -6.93 7.20
N ILE A 132 3.71 -8.11 7.80
CA ILE A 132 4.35 -9.36 7.41
C ILE A 132 3.93 -9.73 5.99
N TYR A 133 2.61 -9.78 5.72
CA TYR A 133 2.06 -10.20 4.44
C TYR A 133 2.43 -9.26 3.29
N GLU A 134 2.50 -7.94 3.54
CA GLU A 134 3.02 -6.98 2.55
C GLU A 134 4.48 -7.25 2.18
N ARG A 135 5.32 -7.55 3.16
CA ARG A 135 6.74 -7.85 2.93
C ARG A 135 6.95 -9.19 2.21
N SER A 136 6.14 -10.18 2.51
CA SER A 136 6.17 -11.50 1.85
C SER A 136 5.39 -11.53 0.54
N ARG A 137 4.65 -10.45 0.21
CA ARG A 137 3.72 -10.38 -0.93
C ARG A 137 2.64 -11.45 -0.91
N ASP A 138 2.23 -11.88 0.28
CA ASP A 138 1.08 -12.77 0.45
C ASP A 138 -0.22 -11.92 0.41
N TRP A 139 -0.61 -11.55 -0.82
CA TRP A 139 -1.70 -10.61 -1.05
C TRP A 139 -3.05 -11.16 -0.61
N ALA A 140 -3.25 -12.46 -0.71
CA ALA A 140 -4.46 -13.13 -0.27
C ALA A 140 -4.65 -12.99 1.25
N LYS A 141 -3.62 -13.26 2.05
CA LYS A 141 -3.68 -13.04 3.50
C LYS A 141 -3.75 -11.56 3.85
N ALA A 142 -3.04 -10.69 3.12
CA ALA A 142 -3.09 -9.26 3.34
C ALA A 142 -4.50 -8.70 3.14
N SER A 143 -5.23 -9.13 2.10
CA SER A 143 -6.61 -8.70 1.82
C SER A 143 -7.57 -9.09 2.94
N VAL A 144 -7.46 -10.31 3.47
CA VAL A 144 -8.28 -10.78 4.60
C VAL A 144 -8.06 -9.92 5.84
N ILE A 145 -6.81 -9.64 6.19
CA ILE A 145 -6.49 -8.80 7.38
C ILE A 145 -6.93 -7.35 7.16
N ALA A 146 -6.73 -6.79 5.97
CA ALA A 146 -7.18 -5.43 5.66
C ALA A 146 -8.71 -5.30 5.78
N GLN A 147 -9.47 -6.34 5.38
CA GLN A 147 -10.91 -6.39 5.54
C GLN A 147 -11.32 -6.42 7.02
N LYS A 148 -10.64 -7.25 7.85
CA LYS A 148 -10.86 -7.29 9.31
C LYS A 148 -10.60 -5.93 9.95
N LEU A 149 -9.50 -5.28 9.61
CA LEU A 149 -9.15 -3.94 10.10
C LEU A 149 -10.17 -2.87 9.68
N SER A 150 -10.67 -2.92 8.44
CA SER A 150 -11.72 -2.01 7.98
C SER A 150 -13.02 -2.17 8.79
N ASN A 151 -13.38 -3.40 9.11
CA ASN A 151 -14.60 -3.72 9.87
C ASN A 151 -14.49 -3.35 11.35
N SER A 152 -13.28 -3.32 11.92
CA SER A 152 -13.04 -2.99 13.33
C SER A 152 -12.98 -1.49 13.64
N GLY A 153 -13.12 -0.63 12.63
CA GLY A 153 -13.10 0.83 12.81
C GLY A 153 -11.70 1.41 13.11
N GLN A 154 -10.64 0.65 12.92
CA GLN A 154 -9.25 1.06 13.19
C GLN A 154 -8.67 2.03 12.13
N GLY A 155 -9.49 2.53 11.22
CA GLY A 155 -9.12 3.44 10.15
C GLY A 155 -9.63 2.99 8.79
N SER A 156 -9.31 3.75 7.73
CA SER A 156 -9.71 3.38 6.37
C SER A 156 -8.65 2.50 5.72
N PHE A 157 -8.92 1.21 5.61
CA PHE A 157 -8.07 0.25 4.91
C PHE A 157 -8.56 -0.08 3.50
N GLN A 158 -9.68 0.52 3.05
CA GLN A 158 -10.27 0.22 1.75
C GLN A 158 -9.32 0.42 0.57
N GLY A 159 -8.53 1.51 0.59
CA GLY A 159 -7.53 1.75 -0.46
C GLY A 159 -6.44 0.69 -0.51
N ARG A 160 -5.97 0.23 0.67
CA ARG A 160 -4.98 -0.85 0.77
C ARG A 160 -5.59 -2.19 0.37
N LEU A 161 -6.82 -2.48 0.79
CA LEU A 161 -7.57 -3.67 0.38
C LEU A 161 -7.70 -3.74 -1.14
N ALA A 162 -8.13 -2.64 -1.78
CA ALA A 162 -8.22 -2.58 -3.24
C ALA A 162 -6.87 -2.83 -3.92
N HIS A 163 -5.78 -2.32 -3.33
CA HIS A 163 -4.43 -2.58 -3.83
C HIS A 163 -4.07 -4.07 -3.75
N TYR A 164 -4.28 -4.72 -2.60
CA TYR A 164 -3.95 -6.14 -2.43
C TYR A 164 -4.77 -7.05 -3.35
N LEU A 165 -6.06 -6.75 -3.51
CA LEU A 165 -6.91 -7.48 -4.45
C LEU A 165 -6.45 -7.33 -5.91
N CYS A 166 -5.93 -6.15 -6.29
CA CYS A 166 -5.33 -5.96 -7.60
C CYS A 166 -4.03 -6.77 -7.76
N GLU A 167 -3.14 -6.76 -6.75
CA GLU A 167 -1.90 -7.54 -6.77
C GLU A 167 -2.18 -9.05 -6.80
N GLU A 168 -3.15 -9.52 -6.03
CA GLU A 168 -3.61 -10.91 -6.06
C GLU A 168 -4.13 -11.30 -7.45
N ALA A 169 -4.97 -10.44 -8.05
CA ALA A 169 -5.47 -10.64 -9.40
C ALA A 169 -4.35 -10.67 -10.46
N GLU A 170 -3.33 -9.81 -10.32
CA GLU A 170 -2.17 -9.77 -11.23
C GLU A 170 -1.25 -10.99 -11.08
N SER A 171 -1.27 -11.65 -9.92
CA SER A 171 -0.49 -12.88 -9.69
C SER A 171 -1.08 -14.12 -10.36
N LEU A 172 -2.34 -14.06 -10.79
CA LEU A 172 -3.06 -15.16 -11.42
C LEU A 172 -2.92 -15.13 -12.94
N ASP A 173 -2.84 -16.29 -13.55
CA ASP A 173 -2.93 -16.40 -15.01
C ASP A 173 -4.38 -16.16 -15.47
N VAL A 174 -4.59 -15.05 -16.17
CA VAL A 174 -5.90 -14.65 -16.66
C VAL A 174 -6.56 -15.72 -17.52
N ALA A 175 -5.79 -16.45 -18.34
CA ALA A 175 -6.32 -17.47 -19.24
C ALA A 175 -6.91 -18.67 -18.47
N GLN A 176 -6.34 -19.00 -17.32
CA GLN A 176 -6.77 -20.15 -16.51
C GLN A 176 -7.78 -19.77 -15.42
N HIS A 177 -7.72 -18.53 -14.91
CA HIS A 177 -8.46 -18.06 -13.73
C HIS A 177 -9.31 -16.82 -14.00
N THR A 178 -9.83 -16.66 -15.21
CA THR A 178 -10.57 -15.47 -15.66
C THR A 178 -11.64 -15.02 -14.65
N ASP A 179 -12.51 -15.93 -14.21
CA ASP A 179 -13.61 -15.58 -13.31
C ASP A 179 -13.12 -15.14 -11.93
N GLN A 180 -12.07 -15.76 -11.43
CA GLN A 180 -11.46 -15.37 -10.16
C GLN A 180 -10.82 -13.98 -10.25
N VAL A 181 -10.05 -13.71 -11.32
CA VAL A 181 -9.44 -12.40 -11.58
C VAL A 181 -10.50 -11.30 -11.66
N VAL A 182 -11.58 -11.55 -12.42
CA VAL A 182 -12.71 -10.60 -12.55
C VAL A 182 -13.40 -10.39 -11.20
N ALA A 183 -13.58 -11.44 -10.39
CA ALA A 183 -14.20 -11.32 -9.07
C ALA A 183 -13.35 -10.47 -8.11
N LEU A 184 -12.03 -10.72 -8.05
CA LEU A 184 -11.08 -9.95 -7.24
C LEU A 184 -11.05 -8.46 -7.64
N LEU A 185 -11.00 -8.18 -8.95
CA LEU A 185 -10.97 -6.79 -9.45
C LEU A 185 -12.31 -6.07 -9.23
N LYS A 186 -13.44 -6.77 -9.27
CA LYS A 186 -14.74 -6.19 -8.88
C LYS A 186 -14.78 -5.84 -7.39
N GLN A 187 -14.32 -6.74 -6.53
CA GLN A 187 -14.21 -6.47 -5.09
C GLN A 187 -13.28 -5.27 -4.83
N ALA A 188 -12.14 -5.18 -5.55
CA ALA A 188 -11.24 -4.03 -5.45
C ALA A 188 -11.93 -2.71 -5.84
N THR A 189 -12.79 -2.73 -6.87
CA THR A 189 -13.57 -1.56 -7.32
C THR A 189 -14.64 -1.15 -6.30
N GLU A 190 -15.26 -2.12 -5.64
CA GLU A 190 -16.24 -1.90 -4.58
C GLU A 190 -15.58 -1.34 -3.32
N ALA A 191 -14.42 -1.88 -2.94
CA ALA A 191 -13.66 -1.41 -1.78
C ALA A 191 -13.18 0.04 -1.94
N ALA A 192 -12.74 0.44 -3.13
CA ALA A 192 -12.27 1.79 -3.41
C ALA A 192 -12.82 2.32 -4.75
N PRO A 193 -14.06 2.84 -4.79
CA PRO A 193 -14.72 3.27 -6.04
C PRO A 193 -13.98 4.37 -6.82
N ASN A 194 -13.21 5.20 -6.15
CA ASN A 194 -12.42 6.27 -6.76
C ASN A 194 -11.02 5.82 -7.20
N ASN A 195 -10.65 4.57 -6.96
CA ASN A 195 -9.36 4.04 -7.37
C ASN A 195 -9.40 3.63 -8.85
N ALA A 196 -8.67 4.37 -9.68
CA ALA A 196 -8.62 4.10 -11.12
C ALA A 196 -7.94 2.76 -11.45
N ARG A 197 -6.94 2.33 -10.67
CA ARG A 197 -6.15 1.12 -10.93
C ARG A 197 -7.03 -0.13 -11.09
N ALA A 198 -7.92 -0.38 -10.12
CA ALA A 198 -8.77 -1.57 -10.12
C ALA A 198 -9.65 -1.65 -11.37
N ARG A 199 -10.23 -0.52 -11.79
CA ARG A 199 -11.10 -0.45 -12.98
C ARG A 199 -10.31 -0.58 -14.28
N ILE A 200 -9.11 -0.03 -14.34
CA ILE A 200 -8.23 -0.17 -15.51
C ILE A 200 -7.78 -1.63 -15.65
N ALA A 201 -7.40 -2.27 -14.53
CA ALA A 201 -7.04 -3.68 -14.52
C ALA A 201 -8.24 -4.56 -14.94
N LEU A 202 -9.44 -4.26 -14.45
CA LEU A 202 -10.67 -4.96 -14.84
C LEU A 202 -10.99 -4.80 -16.33
N ALA A 203 -10.88 -3.58 -16.86
CA ALA A 203 -11.08 -3.33 -18.28
C ALA A 203 -10.04 -4.06 -19.14
N LYS A 204 -8.77 -4.10 -18.71
CA LYS A 204 -7.71 -4.88 -19.38
C LYS A 204 -8.03 -6.37 -19.39
N THR A 205 -8.51 -6.92 -18.28
CA THR A 205 -8.93 -8.33 -18.20
C THR A 205 -10.09 -8.63 -19.13
N TYR A 206 -11.10 -7.75 -19.19
CA TYR A 206 -12.23 -7.89 -20.12
C TYR A 206 -11.75 -7.85 -21.59
N GLU A 207 -10.81 -6.96 -21.92
CA GLU A 207 -10.24 -6.89 -23.28
C GLU A 207 -9.49 -8.18 -23.64
N GLN A 208 -8.64 -8.70 -22.75
CA GLN A 208 -7.90 -9.94 -22.93
C GLN A 208 -8.80 -11.16 -23.11
N THR A 209 -9.98 -11.13 -22.54
CA THR A 209 -11.01 -12.21 -22.63
C THR A 209 -12.03 -11.98 -23.75
N GLY A 210 -11.81 -11.02 -24.65
CA GLY A 210 -12.69 -10.72 -25.79
C GLY A 210 -13.99 -10.00 -25.42
N ARG A 211 -14.11 -9.49 -24.17
CA ARG A 211 -15.28 -8.79 -23.63
C ARG A 211 -15.17 -7.27 -23.81
N ALA A 212 -14.91 -6.83 -25.05
CA ALA A 212 -14.60 -5.42 -25.35
C ALA A 212 -15.71 -4.45 -24.92
N SER A 213 -16.98 -4.82 -25.01
CA SER A 213 -18.11 -3.99 -24.58
C SER A 213 -18.08 -3.70 -23.08
N GLU A 214 -17.73 -4.69 -22.27
CA GLU A 214 -17.63 -4.54 -20.80
C GLU A 214 -16.39 -3.75 -20.42
N ALA A 215 -15.27 -3.94 -21.15
CA ALA A 215 -14.07 -3.12 -21.00
C ALA A 215 -14.38 -1.64 -21.24
N TYR A 216 -15.05 -1.32 -22.36
CA TYR A 216 -15.44 0.04 -22.68
C TYR A 216 -16.36 0.64 -21.63
N ALA A 217 -17.44 -0.07 -21.23
CA ALA A 217 -18.37 0.40 -20.21
C ALA A 217 -17.69 0.66 -18.86
N THR A 218 -16.70 -0.16 -18.48
CA THR A 218 -15.92 0.02 -17.23
C THR A 218 -15.09 1.30 -17.29
N LEU A 219 -14.40 1.58 -18.40
CA LEU A 219 -13.61 2.80 -18.58
C LEU A 219 -14.47 4.04 -18.73
N GLU A 220 -15.60 3.97 -19.44
CA GLU A 220 -16.55 5.07 -19.59
C GLU A 220 -17.14 5.48 -18.23
N ASN A 221 -17.49 4.49 -17.41
CA ASN A 221 -17.97 4.73 -16.05
C ASN A 221 -16.90 5.39 -15.17
N LEU A 222 -15.64 4.92 -15.26
CA LEU A 222 -14.53 5.53 -14.56
C LEU A 222 -14.29 6.98 -15.01
N ALA A 223 -14.32 7.25 -16.29
CA ALA A 223 -14.16 8.59 -16.86
C ALA A 223 -15.23 9.58 -16.38
N THR A 224 -16.45 9.09 -16.18
CA THR A 224 -17.57 9.91 -15.67
C THR A 224 -17.49 10.16 -14.17
N GLN A 225 -17.13 9.16 -13.39
CA GLN A 225 -17.05 9.25 -11.93
C GLN A 225 -15.77 9.96 -11.45
N VAL A 226 -14.66 9.75 -12.14
CA VAL A 226 -13.34 10.32 -11.82
C VAL A 226 -12.76 11.01 -13.07
N PRO A 227 -13.27 12.20 -13.45
CA PRO A 227 -12.85 12.88 -14.69
C PRO A 227 -11.34 13.15 -14.78
N ALA A 228 -10.67 13.32 -13.64
CA ALA A 228 -9.23 13.49 -13.58
C ALA A 228 -8.43 12.27 -14.11
N SER A 229 -9.05 11.09 -14.18
CA SER A 229 -8.42 9.89 -14.74
C SER A 229 -8.49 9.82 -16.27
N LEU A 230 -9.32 10.64 -16.91
CA LEU A 230 -9.57 10.54 -18.34
C LEU A 230 -8.33 10.67 -19.24
N PRO A 231 -7.35 11.55 -18.99
CA PRO A 231 -6.12 11.57 -19.78
C PRO A 231 -5.43 10.21 -19.87
N LEU A 232 -5.44 9.47 -18.78
CA LEU A 232 -4.88 8.13 -18.68
C LEU A 232 -5.69 7.08 -19.46
N LEU A 233 -7.01 7.25 -19.51
CA LEU A 233 -7.96 6.31 -20.12
C LEU A 233 -8.16 6.57 -21.62
N ALA A 234 -7.92 7.79 -22.07
CA ALA A 234 -8.29 8.26 -23.40
C ALA A 234 -7.75 7.39 -24.55
N PRO A 235 -6.48 6.97 -24.57
CA PRO A 235 -5.97 6.11 -25.62
C PRO A 235 -6.69 4.75 -25.71
N LYS A 236 -6.99 4.17 -24.53
CA LYS A 236 -7.66 2.88 -24.43
C LYS A 236 -9.13 2.96 -24.80
N LEU A 237 -9.81 4.03 -24.36
CA LEU A 237 -11.20 4.33 -24.75
C LEU A 237 -11.31 4.49 -26.26
N ALA A 238 -10.36 5.19 -26.88
CA ALA A 238 -10.35 5.38 -28.34
C ALA A 238 -10.18 4.04 -29.08
N ALA A 239 -9.23 3.20 -28.64
CA ALA A 239 -9.01 1.89 -29.25
C ALA A 239 -10.26 0.99 -29.16
N LEU A 240 -10.86 0.89 -27.97
CA LEU A 240 -12.07 0.10 -27.76
C LEU A 240 -13.28 0.66 -28.53
N ALA A 241 -13.41 2.00 -28.63
CA ALA A 241 -14.48 2.63 -29.36
C ALA A 241 -14.38 2.36 -30.88
N GLN A 242 -13.17 2.23 -31.45
CA GLN A 242 -12.96 1.80 -32.83
C GLN A 242 -13.40 0.33 -33.01
N THR A 243 -12.98 -0.56 -32.15
CA THR A 243 -13.35 -1.98 -32.19
C THR A 243 -14.86 -2.19 -32.10
N LEU A 244 -15.54 -1.38 -31.27
CA LEU A 244 -16.98 -1.48 -31.02
C LEU A 244 -17.81 -0.61 -31.98
N HIS A 245 -17.20 0.08 -32.93
CA HIS A 245 -17.85 1.02 -33.86
C HIS A 245 -18.71 2.08 -33.14
N CYS A 246 -18.31 2.53 -31.96
CA CYS A 246 -19.00 3.54 -31.16
C CYS A 246 -18.21 4.85 -31.04
N ALA A 247 -17.34 5.15 -32.00
CA ALA A 247 -16.50 6.35 -32.04
C ALA A 247 -17.25 7.68 -31.77
N PRO A 248 -18.45 7.96 -32.30
CA PRO A 248 -19.15 9.21 -32.03
C PRO A 248 -19.44 9.42 -30.54
N LYS A 249 -19.83 8.35 -29.81
CA LYS A 249 -20.06 8.41 -28.37
C LYS A 249 -18.79 8.72 -27.57
N ALA A 250 -17.70 8.07 -27.93
CA ALA A 250 -16.40 8.29 -27.29
C ALA A 250 -15.90 9.72 -27.55
N ILE A 251 -16.00 10.23 -28.76
CA ILE A 251 -15.61 11.60 -29.14
C ILE A 251 -16.39 12.62 -28.26
N ALA A 252 -17.71 12.49 -28.14
CA ALA A 252 -18.53 13.39 -27.34
C ALA A 252 -18.11 13.42 -25.87
N LEU A 253 -17.79 12.26 -25.27
CA LEU A 253 -17.27 12.15 -23.91
C LEU A 253 -15.90 12.86 -23.78
N LEU A 254 -14.98 12.57 -24.69
CA LEU A 254 -13.62 13.13 -24.69
C LEU A 254 -13.64 14.65 -24.89
N GLU A 255 -14.44 15.16 -25.80
CA GLU A 255 -14.60 16.61 -26.08
C GLU A 255 -15.19 17.35 -24.89
N THR A 256 -16.21 16.78 -24.25
CA THR A 256 -16.81 17.36 -23.03
C THR A 256 -15.77 17.53 -21.90
N SER A 257 -14.88 16.57 -21.76
CA SER A 257 -13.80 16.64 -20.77
C SER A 257 -12.69 17.59 -21.21
N TYR A 258 -12.30 17.54 -22.48
CA TYR A 258 -11.28 18.41 -23.05
C TYR A 258 -11.64 19.88 -22.96
N ALA A 259 -12.93 20.22 -23.11
CA ALA A 259 -13.41 21.57 -22.92
C ALA A 259 -13.16 22.13 -21.52
N LYS A 260 -13.23 21.25 -20.50
CA LYS A 260 -12.96 21.61 -19.09
C LYS A 260 -11.46 21.64 -18.77
N THR A 261 -10.74 20.63 -19.21
CA THR A 261 -9.30 20.47 -18.95
C THR A 261 -8.60 20.06 -20.23
N ALA A 262 -7.81 20.96 -20.79
CA ALA A 262 -7.08 20.72 -22.03
C ALA A 262 -5.93 19.74 -21.78
N SER A 263 -6.13 18.45 -22.08
CA SER A 263 -5.12 17.42 -22.01
C SER A 263 -4.70 16.98 -23.40
N LEU A 264 -3.40 16.89 -23.65
CA LEU A 264 -2.86 16.43 -24.92
C LEU A 264 -3.21 14.97 -25.20
N ASP A 265 -3.25 14.11 -24.16
CA ASP A 265 -3.62 12.69 -24.32
C ASP A 265 -5.08 12.55 -24.77
N VAL A 266 -5.98 13.37 -24.20
CA VAL A 266 -7.40 13.41 -24.61
C VAL A 266 -7.53 13.93 -26.03
N LEU A 267 -6.80 14.98 -26.41
CA LEU A 267 -6.78 15.50 -27.78
C LEU A 267 -6.30 14.46 -28.78
N ASN A 268 -5.22 13.73 -28.44
CA ASN A 268 -4.70 12.66 -29.29
C ASN A 268 -5.74 11.56 -29.54
N ALA A 269 -6.48 11.19 -28.50
CA ALA A 269 -7.55 10.21 -28.61
C ALA A 269 -8.69 10.70 -29.52
N ILE A 270 -9.09 11.97 -29.40
CA ILE A 270 -10.09 12.62 -30.27
C ILE A 270 -9.61 12.59 -31.72
N VAL A 271 -8.37 13.04 -31.97
CA VAL A 271 -7.78 13.06 -33.32
C VAL A 271 -7.72 11.66 -33.92
N THR A 272 -7.32 10.67 -33.13
CA THR A 272 -7.26 9.27 -33.58
C THR A 272 -8.64 8.77 -34.03
N LEU A 273 -9.69 9.04 -33.23
CA LEU A 273 -11.05 8.66 -33.56
C LEU A 273 -11.61 9.38 -34.78
N ARG A 274 -11.38 10.69 -34.92
CA ARG A 274 -11.83 11.47 -36.07
C ARG A 274 -11.14 11.05 -37.35
N LYS A 275 -9.82 10.79 -37.32
CA LYS A 275 -9.10 10.22 -38.47
C LYS A 275 -9.64 8.85 -38.91
N ALA A 276 -9.98 7.99 -37.96
CA ALA A 276 -10.62 6.72 -38.25
C ALA A 276 -12.01 6.86 -38.89
N GLN A 277 -12.69 8.01 -38.68
CA GLN A 277 -13.94 8.35 -39.37
C GLN A 277 -13.73 9.03 -40.74
N GLY A 278 -12.49 9.21 -41.18
CA GLY A 278 -12.16 9.81 -42.49
C GLY A 278 -11.91 11.30 -42.44
N GLU A 279 -11.84 11.93 -41.26
CA GLU A 279 -11.49 13.36 -41.15
C GLU A 279 -10.00 13.58 -41.44
N THR A 280 -9.68 14.31 -42.49
CA THR A 280 -8.29 14.54 -42.94
C THR A 280 -7.65 15.78 -42.38
N ASN A 281 -8.45 16.77 -41.95
CA ASN A 281 -7.96 18.05 -41.45
C ASN A 281 -8.08 18.14 -39.92
N THR A 282 -7.14 17.47 -39.22
CA THR A 282 -7.09 17.48 -37.72
C THR A 282 -6.03 18.43 -37.17
N GLY A 283 -5.20 19.06 -38.02
CA GLY A 283 -4.12 19.96 -37.61
C GLY A 283 -4.63 21.16 -36.82
N GLY A 284 -5.77 21.75 -37.25
CA GLY A 284 -6.40 22.87 -36.57
C GLY A 284 -6.79 22.59 -35.10
N LEU A 285 -6.96 21.35 -34.70
CA LEU A 285 -7.21 20.96 -33.29
C LEU A 285 -5.97 21.16 -32.43
N PHE A 286 -4.80 20.79 -32.94
CA PHE A 286 -3.53 21.03 -32.24
C PHE A 286 -3.16 22.49 -32.17
N ALA A 287 -3.44 23.29 -33.23
CA ALA A 287 -3.22 24.72 -33.21
C ALA A 287 -4.03 25.38 -32.07
N LYS A 288 -5.33 25.06 -31.96
CA LYS A 288 -6.17 25.52 -30.84
C LYS A 288 -5.69 25.03 -29.46
N HIS A 289 -5.13 23.83 -29.37
CA HIS A 289 -4.55 23.33 -28.14
C HIS A 289 -3.33 24.14 -27.74
N LEU A 290 -2.45 24.48 -28.66
CA LEU A 290 -1.24 25.28 -28.42
C LEU A 290 -1.54 26.69 -27.91
N GLU A 291 -2.71 27.28 -28.29
CA GLU A 291 -3.16 28.55 -27.74
C GLU A 291 -3.54 28.45 -26.24
N ARG A 292 -4.00 27.28 -25.79
CA ARG A 292 -4.41 27.02 -24.39
C ARG A 292 -3.29 26.50 -23.54
N GLU A 293 -2.55 25.51 -24.05
CA GLU A 293 -1.49 24.75 -23.35
C GLU A 293 -0.27 24.61 -24.26
N PRO A 294 0.56 25.66 -24.38
CA PRO A 294 1.72 25.64 -25.26
C PRO A 294 2.78 24.64 -24.74
N SER A 295 3.10 23.66 -25.59
CA SER A 295 4.15 22.67 -25.29
C SER A 295 4.89 22.24 -26.55
N LEU A 296 6.17 21.90 -26.41
CA LEU A 296 6.98 21.37 -27.52
C LEU A 296 6.42 20.05 -28.05
N VAL A 297 5.85 19.21 -27.15
CA VAL A 297 5.23 17.94 -27.53
C VAL A 297 4.01 18.16 -28.41
N ALA A 298 3.12 19.09 -28.03
CA ALA A 298 1.95 19.44 -28.83
C ALA A 298 2.33 20.09 -30.17
N ALA A 299 3.36 20.95 -30.18
CA ALA A 299 3.88 21.58 -31.40
C ALA A 299 4.44 20.52 -32.36
N THR A 300 5.17 19.54 -31.86
CA THR A 300 5.69 18.41 -32.67
C THR A 300 4.56 17.62 -33.33
N GLN A 301 3.47 17.38 -32.58
CA GLN A 301 2.31 16.66 -33.09
C GLN A 301 1.51 17.49 -34.09
N TRP A 302 1.41 18.81 -33.88
CA TRP A 302 0.81 19.70 -34.85
C TRP A 302 1.56 19.65 -36.19
N ILE A 303 2.89 19.82 -36.17
CA ILE A 303 3.74 19.76 -37.35
C ILE A 303 3.62 18.41 -38.08
N ALA A 304 3.55 17.31 -37.33
CA ALA A 304 3.37 15.97 -37.91
C ALA A 304 2.01 15.75 -38.61
N ASN A 305 0.99 16.56 -38.25
CA ASN A 305 -0.37 16.44 -38.78
C ASN A 305 -0.74 17.55 -39.78
N GLU A 306 0.13 18.53 -40.00
CA GLU A 306 -0.10 19.64 -40.90
C GLU A 306 0.60 19.40 -42.25
N LYS A 307 -0.01 19.90 -43.33
CA LYS A 307 0.63 19.91 -44.66
C LYS A 307 1.25 21.30 -44.84
N PHE A 308 2.55 21.33 -45.01
CA PHE A 308 3.30 22.56 -45.27
C PHE A 308 3.55 22.74 -46.77
N GLU A 309 3.60 23.96 -47.24
CA GLU A 309 3.83 24.29 -48.66
C GLU A 309 5.23 23.86 -49.15
N HIS A 310 6.21 23.74 -48.27
CA HIS A 310 7.58 23.30 -48.56
C HIS A 310 7.89 21.97 -47.83
N GLU A 311 7.49 20.87 -48.44
CA GLU A 311 7.66 19.53 -47.85
C GLU A 311 9.12 19.01 -47.83
N GLU A 312 10.03 19.61 -48.61
CA GLU A 312 11.42 19.11 -48.77
C GLU A 312 12.21 19.00 -47.47
N PHE A 313 12.00 19.93 -46.51
CA PHE A 313 12.69 19.95 -45.20
C PHE A 313 11.85 19.45 -44.05
N HIS A 314 10.56 19.18 -44.28
CA HIS A 314 9.63 18.76 -43.25
C HIS A 314 10.08 17.51 -42.48
N PRO A 315 10.58 16.42 -43.09
CA PRO A 315 11.03 15.24 -42.37
C PRO A 315 12.25 15.45 -41.45
N GLN A 316 13.15 16.39 -41.81
CA GLN A 316 14.31 16.70 -40.98
C GLN A 316 13.91 17.51 -39.76
N VAL A 317 13.06 18.51 -39.96
CA VAL A 317 12.51 19.36 -38.86
C VAL A 317 11.69 18.52 -37.90
N GLN A 318 10.82 17.66 -38.42
CA GLN A 318 10.02 16.75 -37.63
C GLN A 318 10.90 15.83 -36.77
N ARG A 319 11.90 15.17 -37.34
CA ARG A 319 12.84 14.30 -36.62
C ARG A 319 13.63 15.05 -35.54
N ALA A 320 14.04 16.28 -35.80
CA ALA A 320 14.75 17.10 -34.85
C ALA A 320 13.86 17.47 -33.65
N LEU A 321 12.61 17.85 -33.90
CA LEU A 321 11.61 18.16 -32.86
C LEU A 321 11.22 16.94 -32.06
N GLU A 322 10.98 15.79 -32.69
CA GLU A 322 10.70 14.53 -32.01
C GLU A 322 11.84 14.13 -31.06
N ARG A 323 13.09 14.27 -31.51
CA ARG A 323 14.27 14.02 -30.68
C ARG A 323 14.34 14.96 -29.49
N ALA A 324 14.05 16.26 -29.69
CA ALA A 324 14.07 17.26 -28.62
C ALA A 324 12.86 17.10 -27.65
N ALA A 325 11.71 16.66 -28.15
CA ALA A 325 10.50 16.47 -27.35
C ALA A 325 10.52 15.17 -26.51
N LYS A 326 11.24 14.13 -26.97
CA LYS A 326 11.28 12.82 -26.32
C LYS A 326 11.62 12.84 -24.82
N PRO A 327 12.63 13.58 -24.34
CA PRO A 327 12.91 13.68 -22.91
C PRO A 327 11.86 14.46 -22.10
N LEU A 328 10.99 15.24 -22.79
CA LEU A 328 9.94 16.04 -22.16
C LEU A 328 8.61 15.28 -22.01
N GLN A 329 8.50 14.11 -22.63
CA GLN A 329 7.33 13.23 -22.53
C GLN A 329 7.34 12.50 -21.18
N ARG A 330 7.00 13.22 -20.12
CA ARG A 330 6.98 12.70 -18.75
C ARG A 330 5.67 13.04 -18.06
N TYR A 331 5.24 12.11 -17.22
CA TYR A 331 4.12 12.30 -16.31
C TYR A 331 4.65 12.69 -14.93
N ARG A 332 4.02 13.68 -14.32
CA ARG A 332 4.39 14.15 -12.98
C ARG A 332 3.27 13.86 -11.99
N CYS A 333 3.60 13.22 -10.89
CA CYS A 333 2.64 12.99 -9.82
C CYS A 333 2.22 14.32 -9.18
N ALA A 334 0.91 14.60 -9.15
CA ALA A 334 0.38 15.82 -8.56
C ALA A 334 0.64 15.93 -7.05
N ALA A 335 0.75 14.79 -6.36
CA ALA A 335 0.93 14.76 -4.91
C ALA A 335 2.39 14.91 -4.47
N CYS A 336 3.33 14.21 -5.12
CA CYS A 336 4.73 14.16 -4.68
C CYS A 336 5.75 14.71 -5.68
N GLY A 337 5.31 15.11 -6.90
CA GLY A 337 6.17 15.64 -7.95
C GLY A 337 7.05 14.59 -8.64
N PHE A 338 6.91 13.31 -8.35
CA PHE A 338 7.65 12.23 -9.00
C PHE A 338 7.38 12.24 -10.51
N GLU A 339 8.44 12.14 -11.31
CA GLU A 339 8.35 12.12 -12.77
C GLU A 339 8.68 10.74 -13.33
N ALA A 340 7.88 10.28 -14.27
CA ALA A 340 8.06 9.01 -14.96
C ALA A 340 7.71 9.12 -16.45
N SER A 341 8.31 8.25 -17.26
CA SER A 341 7.97 8.13 -18.69
C SER A 341 6.72 7.27 -18.94
N GLN A 342 6.23 6.59 -17.93
CA GLN A 342 5.04 5.73 -17.96
C GLN A 342 4.15 6.02 -16.77
N HIS A 343 2.87 5.68 -16.88
CA HIS A 343 1.96 5.68 -15.74
C HIS A 343 2.26 4.49 -14.84
N PHE A 344 2.62 4.77 -13.57
CA PHE A 344 2.79 3.78 -12.53
C PHE A 344 1.66 3.90 -11.50
N TRP A 345 1.32 2.77 -10.94
CA TRP A 345 0.28 2.62 -9.93
C TRP A 345 0.86 2.21 -8.58
#